data_0ec0726e9c58d12105f223aebffdd690
#
_entry.id   0ec0726e9c58d12105f223aebffdd690
#
_cell.length_a   1.000
_cell.length_b   1.000
_cell.length_c   1.000
_cell.angle_alpha   90.00
_cell.angle_beta   90.00
_cell.angle_gamma   90.00
#
_symmetry.space_group_name_H-M   'P 1'
#
loop_
_entity.id
_entity.type
_entity.pdbx_description
1 polymer ?
#
loop_
_entity_poly.entity_id
_entity_poly.type
_entity_poly.pdbx_seq_one_letter_code
_entity_poly.pdbx_strand_id
1 'polypeptide(L)'
;MSFGGPHAGFFATKDELKRSMPGRIIGVSVDVHGNTALRMALQTREQHIKRERATSNICTAQALLAIMSGMYAQYHGPEGLKVISRHIHTAASTLNKALKDMGLRQLNTSFFDTIRIELPPALPLMKLKDFAESKGYNFFYPDHKIVSITTDEITTLKDINEIVNIFAQAGGKKSRQVELFTEPDPLDDKFLRKSGFLEKPAFKRYHSETEMMRYIKMLERKDFSLTHCMIPLGSCTMKLNPATSMFAMTWPEFANIHPFAPRYQVEGYFRLMEELGTALKEITGFQAVSFQPNSGAAGEYAGLLVIREYHKSRNELHRNIVLIPSSAHGTNPASAVMAGMKVVVVECDEKGNISIDDLRKKAEENKDTLAAFMITYPSTHGVFEESVVEMTGIIHSCGGLVYMDGANMNAQVGLTSPGFIGADVCHLNLHKTFSIPHGGGGPGMGPILVNSKLAAFLPTHPIIKTGGDDGISACLLYTSPSPRDRTRSRMPSSA
;
A
#
# COMPACT_ATOMS: atom_id res chain seq x y z
N MET A 1 -7.29 4.50 16.98
CA MET A 1 -6.66 5.17 15.81
C MET A 1 -7.76 5.90 15.08
N SER A 2 -7.70 7.22 15.00
CA SER A 2 -8.78 8.05 14.46
C SER A 2 -9.10 7.75 13.00
N PHE A 3 -10.34 7.98 12.60
CA PHE A 3 -10.87 7.78 11.25
C PHE A 3 -10.67 6.37 10.68
N GLY A 4 -10.71 5.35 11.53
CA GLY A 4 -10.44 3.97 11.16
C GLY A 4 -8.96 3.61 11.07
N GLY A 5 -8.06 4.52 11.42
CA GLY A 5 -6.62 4.33 11.46
C GLY A 5 -5.98 3.99 10.13
N PRO A 6 -4.68 3.62 10.10
CA PRO A 6 -4.12 2.96 8.95
C PRO A 6 -4.68 1.54 8.86
N HIS A 7 -5.25 1.17 7.70
CA HIS A 7 -5.88 -0.13 7.50
C HIS A 7 -4.88 -1.23 7.18
N ALA A 8 -4.96 -2.34 7.91
CA ALA A 8 -4.31 -3.58 7.54
C ALA A 8 -5.30 -4.46 6.77
N GLY A 9 -5.00 -4.76 5.52
CA GLY A 9 -5.75 -5.75 4.76
C GLY A 9 -5.37 -7.16 5.22
N PHE A 10 -6.35 -8.03 5.42
CA PHE A 10 -6.11 -9.44 5.67
C PHE A 10 -6.85 -10.30 4.64
N PHE A 11 -6.30 -11.48 4.40
CA PHE A 11 -6.88 -12.44 3.47
C PHE A 11 -7.08 -13.78 4.18
N ALA A 12 -8.30 -14.27 4.13
CA ALA A 12 -8.66 -15.57 4.69
C ALA A 12 -9.33 -16.44 3.62
N THR A 13 -9.05 -17.74 3.62
CA THR A 13 -9.60 -18.67 2.66
C THR A 13 -9.85 -20.04 3.28
N LYS A 14 -10.63 -20.89 2.58
CA LYS A 14 -10.80 -22.29 2.93
C LYS A 14 -9.51 -23.08 2.70
N ASP A 15 -9.34 -24.19 3.43
CA ASP A 15 -8.15 -25.02 3.36
C ASP A 15 -7.86 -25.54 1.93
N GLU A 16 -8.87 -25.86 1.16
CA GLU A 16 -8.74 -26.32 -0.22
C GLU A 16 -8.02 -25.31 -1.14
N LEU A 17 -8.14 -24.01 -0.85
CA LEU A 17 -7.54 -22.92 -1.63
C LEU A 17 -6.18 -22.46 -1.12
N LYS A 18 -5.64 -23.05 -0.05
CA LYS A 18 -4.37 -22.61 0.58
C LYS A 18 -3.18 -22.59 -0.38
N ARG A 19 -3.17 -23.49 -1.39
CA ARG A 19 -2.08 -23.52 -2.39
C ARG A 19 -2.14 -22.37 -3.41
N SER A 20 -3.31 -21.75 -3.56
CA SER A 20 -3.53 -20.62 -4.46
C SER A 20 -3.47 -19.27 -3.74
N MET A 21 -3.41 -19.28 -2.41
CA MET A 21 -3.37 -18.07 -1.59
C MET A 21 -2.09 -17.27 -1.85
N PRO A 22 -2.14 -15.95 -2.03
CA PRO A 22 -0.93 -15.12 -2.09
C PRO A 22 -0.23 -15.07 -0.73
N GLY A 23 1.01 -14.60 -0.73
CA GLY A 23 1.81 -14.49 0.48
C GLY A 23 2.40 -15.81 0.98
N ARG A 24 3.29 -15.72 1.95
CA ARG A 24 3.93 -16.87 2.59
C ARG A 24 3.02 -17.50 3.62
N ILE A 25 3.03 -18.81 3.68
CA ILE A 25 2.34 -19.58 4.72
C ILE A 25 3.39 -20.07 5.70
N ILE A 26 3.21 -19.75 6.98
CA ILE A 26 4.05 -20.20 8.06
C ILE A 26 3.35 -21.33 8.80
N GLY A 27 4.02 -22.48 8.88
CA GLY A 27 3.56 -23.64 9.62
C GLY A 27 4.28 -23.78 10.96
N VAL A 28 3.64 -24.49 11.88
CA VAL A 28 4.24 -24.90 13.16
C VAL A 28 4.97 -26.21 12.97
N SER A 29 6.21 -26.27 13.46
CA SER A 29 7.10 -27.44 13.44
C SER A 29 7.80 -27.57 14.79
N VAL A 30 8.85 -28.37 14.85
CA VAL A 30 9.72 -28.48 16.01
C VAL A 30 11.17 -28.27 15.59
N ASP A 31 11.99 -27.72 16.51
CA ASP A 31 13.42 -27.59 16.34
C ASP A 31 14.16 -28.90 16.69
N VAL A 32 15.50 -28.89 16.62
CA VAL A 32 16.33 -30.05 16.96
C VAL A 32 16.22 -30.49 18.42
N HIS A 33 15.72 -29.61 19.29
CA HIS A 33 15.53 -29.88 20.72
C HIS A 33 14.11 -30.27 21.07
N GLY A 34 13.21 -30.38 20.07
CA GLY A 34 11.81 -30.70 20.27
C GLY A 34 10.93 -29.49 20.67
N ASN A 35 11.45 -28.27 20.68
CA ASN A 35 10.65 -27.07 20.95
C ASN A 35 9.85 -26.64 19.74
N THR A 36 8.72 -25.96 19.99
CA THR A 36 7.90 -25.37 18.92
C THR A 36 8.72 -24.38 18.09
N ALA A 37 8.78 -24.59 16.79
CA ALA A 37 9.44 -23.73 15.84
C ALA A 37 8.52 -23.36 14.68
N LEU A 38 8.73 -22.19 14.11
CA LEU A 38 8.00 -21.72 12.94
C LEU A 38 8.85 -21.90 11.69
N ARG A 39 8.23 -22.36 10.61
CA ARG A 39 8.90 -22.53 9.31
C ARG A 39 7.97 -22.21 8.16
N MET A 40 8.56 -21.86 7.01
CA MET A 40 7.78 -21.75 5.78
C MET A 40 7.16 -23.10 5.40
N ALA A 41 5.87 -23.10 5.15
CA ALA A 41 5.12 -24.25 4.65
C ALA A 41 4.81 -24.08 3.16
N LEU A 42 4.60 -25.21 2.46
CA LEU A 42 4.31 -25.23 1.02
C LEU A 42 5.41 -24.55 0.17
N GLN A 43 6.67 -24.83 0.46
CA GLN A 43 7.85 -24.21 -0.14
C GLN A 43 7.88 -24.25 -1.68
N THR A 44 7.19 -25.20 -2.31
CA THR A 44 7.06 -25.27 -3.78
C THR A 44 6.39 -24.03 -4.40
N ARG A 45 5.87 -23.13 -3.60
CA ARG A 45 5.30 -21.85 -4.02
C ARG A 45 6.32 -20.70 -3.96
N GLU A 46 7.48 -20.93 -3.36
CA GLU A 46 8.48 -19.91 -3.06
C GLU A 46 9.47 -19.70 -4.21
N GLN A 47 10.05 -18.51 -4.30
CA GLN A 47 11.00 -18.15 -5.35
C GLN A 47 12.27 -19.01 -5.35
N HIS A 48 12.77 -19.41 -4.19
CA HIS A 48 13.97 -20.24 -4.08
C HIS A 48 13.78 -21.64 -4.68
N ILE A 49 12.53 -22.06 -4.95
CA ILE A 49 12.21 -23.33 -5.62
C ILE A 49 11.73 -23.09 -7.06
N LYS A 50 10.80 -22.15 -7.26
CA LYS A 50 10.09 -21.97 -8.54
C LYS A 50 10.51 -20.73 -9.32
N ARG A 51 11.40 -19.89 -8.79
CA ARG A 51 11.85 -18.63 -9.39
C ARG A 51 10.67 -17.82 -9.95
N GLU A 52 10.65 -17.54 -11.26
CA GLU A 52 9.62 -16.79 -11.98
C GLU A 52 8.23 -17.44 -11.92
N ARG A 53 8.14 -18.72 -11.57
CA ARG A 53 6.87 -19.44 -11.39
C ARG A 53 6.36 -19.45 -9.95
N ALA A 54 7.03 -18.74 -9.07
CA ALA A 54 6.59 -18.61 -7.68
C ALA A 54 5.23 -17.93 -7.59
N THR A 55 4.41 -18.36 -6.64
CA THR A 55 3.05 -17.82 -6.42
C THR A 55 2.88 -17.24 -5.02
N SER A 56 3.84 -17.42 -4.12
CA SER A 56 3.67 -17.01 -2.73
C SER A 56 3.94 -15.54 -2.52
N ASN A 57 5.09 -15.10 -2.93
CA ASN A 57 5.45 -13.71 -2.88
C ASN A 57 6.57 -13.41 -3.85
N ILE A 58 6.79 -12.17 -4.06
CA ILE A 58 7.79 -11.66 -4.95
C ILE A 58 8.91 -11.00 -4.18
N CYS A 59 8.59 -10.18 -3.20
CA CYS A 59 9.55 -9.45 -2.38
C CYS A 59 9.08 -9.34 -0.93
N THR A 60 9.67 -8.44 -0.16
CA THR A 60 9.30 -8.16 1.22
C THR A 60 7.83 -7.77 1.32
N ALA A 61 7.07 -8.48 2.14
CA ALA A 61 5.67 -8.16 2.42
C ALA A 61 5.55 -6.99 3.39
N GLN A 62 4.45 -6.24 3.30
CA GLN A 62 4.13 -5.17 4.23
C GLN A 62 3.93 -5.75 5.64
N ALA A 63 4.80 -5.40 6.57
CA ALA A 63 4.82 -5.96 7.92
C ALA A 63 4.29 -5.01 8.99
N LEU A 64 4.50 -3.69 8.84
CA LEU A 64 4.18 -2.72 9.89
C LEU A 64 2.70 -2.77 10.31
N LEU A 65 1.77 -2.74 9.36
CA LEU A 65 0.33 -2.77 9.67
C LEU A 65 -0.10 -4.10 10.27
N ALA A 66 0.51 -5.22 9.86
CA ALA A 66 0.26 -6.53 10.48
C ALA A 66 0.75 -6.55 11.94
N ILE A 67 1.93 -6.00 12.21
CA ILE A 67 2.47 -5.86 13.58
C ILE A 67 1.57 -4.97 14.42
N MET A 68 1.18 -3.80 13.91
CA MET A 68 0.27 -2.88 14.61
C MET A 68 -1.05 -3.54 14.96
N SER A 69 -1.66 -4.27 14.02
CA SER A 69 -2.91 -5.02 14.26
C SER A 69 -2.75 -6.10 15.32
N GLY A 70 -1.64 -6.84 15.28
CA GLY A 70 -1.31 -7.85 16.29
C GLY A 70 -1.12 -7.24 17.68
N MET A 71 -0.37 -6.14 17.78
CA MET A 71 -0.14 -5.44 19.05
C MET A 71 -1.41 -4.78 19.58
N TYR A 72 -2.25 -4.21 18.71
CA TYR A 72 -3.56 -3.67 19.08
C TYR A 72 -4.45 -4.76 19.70
N ALA A 73 -4.57 -5.91 19.02
CA ALA A 73 -5.33 -7.04 19.53
C ALA A 73 -4.75 -7.56 20.87
N GLN A 74 -3.45 -7.52 21.03
CA GLN A 74 -2.78 -7.97 22.25
C GLN A 74 -2.96 -6.99 23.42
N TYR A 75 -2.87 -5.69 23.15
CA TYR A 75 -3.03 -4.65 24.16
C TYR A 75 -4.46 -4.61 24.72
N HIS A 76 -5.47 -4.66 23.84
CA HIS A 76 -6.87 -4.59 24.24
C HIS A 76 -7.44 -5.95 24.69
N GLY A 77 -6.93 -7.04 24.15
CA GLY A 77 -7.48 -8.37 24.42
C GLY A 77 -8.93 -8.53 23.94
N PRO A 78 -9.53 -9.71 24.15
CA PRO A 78 -10.90 -9.95 23.69
C PRO A 78 -11.93 -9.04 24.35
N GLU A 79 -11.78 -8.75 25.64
CA GLU A 79 -12.74 -7.92 26.38
C GLU A 79 -12.61 -6.45 26.01
N GLY A 80 -11.39 -5.91 25.88
CA GLY A 80 -11.18 -4.55 25.41
C GLY A 80 -11.75 -4.30 24.02
N LEU A 81 -11.57 -5.25 23.09
CA LEU A 81 -12.14 -5.14 21.74
C LEU A 81 -13.68 -5.15 21.77
N LYS A 82 -14.31 -5.92 22.67
CA LYS A 82 -15.77 -5.88 22.86
C LYS A 82 -16.24 -4.52 23.40
N VAL A 83 -15.49 -3.94 24.34
CA VAL A 83 -15.80 -2.60 24.90
C VAL A 83 -15.71 -1.54 23.79
N ILE A 84 -14.63 -1.55 23.00
CA ILE A 84 -14.44 -0.64 21.87
C ILE A 84 -15.59 -0.78 20.87
N SER A 85 -15.90 -2.01 20.46
CA SER A 85 -16.98 -2.30 19.52
C SER A 85 -18.34 -1.81 20.04
N ARG A 86 -18.65 -2.03 21.33
CA ARG A 86 -19.87 -1.55 21.95
C ARG A 86 -19.93 -0.02 21.98
N HIS A 87 -18.82 0.64 22.33
CA HIS A 87 -18.74 2.11 22.32
C HIS A 87 -19.06 2.69 20.92
N ILE A 88 -18.42 2.17 19.90
CA ILE A 88 -18.63 2.62 18.51
C ILE A 88 -20.12 2.48 18.11
N HIS A 89 -20.69 1.32 18.37
CA HIS A 89 -22.09 1.06 18.01
C HIS A 89 -23.08 1.89 18.84
N THR A 90 -22.79 2.10 20.13
CA THR A 90 -23.59 2.99 20.98
C THR A 90 -23.56 4.44 20.48
N ALA A 91 -22.39 4.92 20.05
CA ALA A 91 -22.26 6.26 19.47
C ALA A 91 -23.10 6.41 18.19
N ALA A 92 -23.00 5.45 17.27
CA ALA A 92 -23.80 5.45 16.05
C ALA A 92 -25.30 5.37 16.33
N SER A 93 -25.73 4.53 17.27
CA SER A 93 -27.12 4.37 17.67
C SER A 93 -27.69 5.64 18.33
N THR A 94 -26.88 6.29 19.18
CA THR A 94 -27.26 7.57 19.81
C THR A 94 -27.48 8.66 18.76
N LEU A 95 -26.54 8.78 17.81
CA LEU A 95 -26.65 9.73 16.71
C LEU A 95 -27.84 9.42 15.81
N ASN A 96 -28.05 8.14 15.46
CA ASN A 96 -29.19 7.67 14.68
C ASN A 96 -30.53 8.09 15.28
N LYS A 97 -30.72 7.83 16.59
CA LYS A 97 -31.96 8.22 17.27
C LYS A 97 -32.13 9.73 17.31
N ALA A 98 -31.09 10.48 17.65
CA ALA A 98 -31.16 11.94 17.72
C ALA A 98 -31.59 12.54 16.37
N LEU A 99 -31.03 12.05 15.26
CA LEU A 99 -31.38 12.51 13.91
C LEU A 99 -32.81 12.07 13.50
N LYS A 100 -33.23 10.85 13.86
CA LYS A 100 -34.61 10.40 13.67
C LYS A 100 -35.64 11.25 14.45
N ASP A 101 -35.33 11.60 15.71
CA ASP A 101 -36.15 12.47 16.53
C ASP A 101 -36.27 13.89 15.96
N MET A 102 -35.33 14.30 15.12
CA MET A 102 -35.39 15.53 14.35
C MET A 102 -36.21 15.41 13.05
N GLY A 103 -36.75 14.22 12.76
CA GLY A 103 -37.53 13.94 11.56
C GLY A 103 -36.71 13.61 10.32
N LEU A 104 -35.41 13.22 10.49
CA LEU A 104 -34.57 12.79 9.40
C LEU A 104 -34.75 11.29 9.15
N ARG A 105 -34.72 10.89 7.88
CA ARG A 105 -34.87 9.51 7.46
C ARG A 105 -33.52 8.81 7.37
N GLN A 106 -33.33 7.80 8.19
CA GLN A 106 -32.17 6.91 8.08
C GLN A 106 -32.48 5.78 7.07
N LEU A 107 -31.51 5.44 6.23
CA LEU A 107 -31.67 4.55 5.06
C LEU A 107 -31.19 3.11 5.26
N ASN A 108 -30.29 2.87 6.22
CA ASN A 108 -29.78 1.52 6.45
C ASN A 108 -30.86 0.64 7.11
N THR A 109 -31.00 -0.60 6.67
CA THR A 109 -31.83 -1.61 7.35
C THR A 109 -31.18 -2.10 8.65
N SER A 110 -29.86 -2.18 8.66
CA SER A 110 -29.04 -2.38 9.85
C SER A 110 -27.72 -1.65 9.67
N PHE A 111 -27.06 -1.29 10.74
CA PHE A 111 -25.76 -0.59 10.73
C PHE A 111 -24.95 -0.98 11.96
N PHE A 112 -23.64 -0.78 11.89
CA PHE A 112 -22.77 -0.94 13.05
C PHE A 112 -22.22 0.43 13.50
N ASP A 113 -21.42 1.07 12.66
CA ASP A 113 -20.74 2.36 12.92
C ASP A 113 -21.17 3.47 11.96
N THR A 114 -21.74 3.12 10.82
CA THR A 114 -22.03 4.06 9.73
C THR A 114 -23.52 4.16 9.48
N ILE A 115 -24.06 5.38 9.60
CA ILE A 115 -25.46 5.71 9.29
C ILE A 115 -25.56 6.54 8.00
N ARG A 116 -26.58 6.25 7.20
CA ARG A 116 -26.90 7.01 5.99
C ARG A 116 -28.21 7.73 6.18
N ILE A 117 -28.17 9.03 6.05
CA ILE A 117 -29.31 9.92 6.28
C ILE A 117 -29.75 10.57 4.97
N GLU A 118 -31.03 10.45 4.65
CA GLU A 118 -31.65 11.18 3.55
C GLU A 118 -31.96 12.63 3.97
N LEU A 119 -31.47 13.58 3.20
CA LEU A 119 -31.71 15.00 3.44
C LEU A 119 -33.05 15.41 2.84
N PRO A 120 -33.99 16.00 3.63
CA PRO A 120 -35.23 16.53 3.10
C PRO A 120 -34.99 17.78 2.24
N PRO A 121 -35.88 18.12 1.32
CA PRO A 121 -35.74 19.32 0.48
C PRO A 121 -35.50 20.64 1.25
N ALA A 122 -36.00 20.69 2.48
CA ALA A 122 -35.81 21.85 3.37
C ALA A 122 -34.38 21.97 3.95
N LEU A 123 -33.55 20.93 3.79
CA LEU A 123 -32.17 20.91 4.23
C LEU A 123 -31.23 20.62 3.03
N PRO A 124 -30.88 21.64 2.23
CA PRO A 124 -29.96 21.46 1.11
C PRO A 124 -28.60 20.99 1.56
N LEU A 125 -28.00 20.05 0.81
CA LEU A 125 -26.70 19.45 1.11
C LEU A 125 -25.62 20.52 1.32
N MET A 126 -25.53 21.53 0.45
CA MET A 126 -24.47 22.55 0.57
C MET A 126 -24.59 23.32 1.89
N LYS A 127 -25.79 23.62 2.34
CA LYS A 127 -26.01 24.30 3.62
C LYS A 127 -25.53 23.43 4.79
N LEU A 128 -25.83 22.11 4.77
CA LEU A 128 -25.34 21.17 5.78
C LEU A 128 -23.81 21.08 5.76
N LYS A 129 -23.23 20.98 4.56
CA LYS A 129 -21.79 20.90 4.36
C LYS A 129 -21.08 22.13 4.91
N ASP A 130 -21.53 23.33 4.57
CA ASP A 130 -20.93 24.59 5.03
C ASP A 130 -20.97 24.70 6.56
N PHE A 131 -22.09 24.32 7.19
CA PHE A 131 -22.18 24.27 8.65
C PHE A 131 -21.24 23.23 9.26
N ALA A 132 -21.15 22.03 8.69
CA ALA A 132 -20.27 20.99 9.17
C ALA A 132 -18.79 21.42 9.09
N GLU A 133 -18.36 21.93 7.95
CA GLU A 133 -16.99 22.41 7.75
C GLU A 133 -16.65 23.60 8.64
N SER A 134 -17.59 24.53 8.86
CA SER A 134 -17.40 25.67 9.80
C SER A 134 -17.16 25.22 11.25
N LYS A 135 -17.57 24.01 11.59
CA LYS A 135 -17.38 23.37 12.89
C LYS A 135 -16.23 22.36 12.92
N GLY A 136 -15.51 22.21 11.81
CA GLY A 136 -14.40 21.26 11.70
C GLY A 136 -14.81 19.80 11.45
N TYR A 137 -16.02 19.56 10.93
CA TYR A 137 -16.51 18.22 10.61
C TYR A 137 -16.65 18.03 9.11
N ASN A 138 -16.16 16.91 8.62
CA ASN A 138 -16.38 16.43 7.25
C ASN A 138 -17.29 15.21 7.29
N PHE A 139 -18.31 15.19 6.46
CA PHE A 139 -19.13 14.00 6.23
C PHE A 139 -18.88 13.46 4.82
N PHE A 140 -19.27 12.22 4.58
CA PHE A 140 -19.26 11.67 3.23
C PHE A 140 -20.63 11.92 2.56
N TYR A 141 -20.61 12.46 1.36
CA TYR A 141 -21.78 12.81 0.56
C TYR A 141 -21.81 11.98 -0.72
N PRO A 142 -22.47 10.78 -0.70
CA PRO A 142 -22.54 9.90 -1.87
C PRO A 142 -23.24 10.53 -3.07
N ASP A 143 -24.27 11.38 -2.78
CA ASP A 143 -25.04 12.12 -3.77
C ASP A 143 -25.63 13.40 -3.15
N HIS A 144 -26.47 14.12 -3.91
CA HIS A 144 -27.04 15.40 -3.48
C HIS A 144 -28.08 15.32 -2.35
N LYS A 145 -28.51 14.12 -1.98
CA LYS A 145 -29.59 13.90 -1.00
C LYS A 145 -29.17 13.04 0.18
N ILE A 146 -28.00 12.47 0.14
CA ILE A 146 -27.55 11.52 1.16
C ILE A 146 -26.29 12.02 1.82
N VAL A 147 -26.27 11.97 3.14
CA VAL A 147 -25.06 12.10 3.95
C VAL A 147 -24.78 10.80 4.70
N SER A 148 -23.55 10.39 4.70
CA SER A 148 -23.06 9.22 5.45
C SER A 148 -22.15 9.68 6.57
N ILE A 149 -22.39 9.19 7.79
CA ILE A 149 -21.66 9.58 9.00
C ILE A 149 -21.16 8.29 9.66
N THR A 150 -19.88 8.24 9.94
CA THR A 150 -19.24 7.12 10.60
C THR A 150 -18.72 7.54 11.96
N THR A 151 -18.95 6.71 12.97
CA THR A 151 -18.39 6.85 14.33
C THR A 151 -17.25 5.86 14.52
N ASP A 152 -16.34 6.17 15.40
CA ASP A 152 -15.19 5.35 15.74
C ASP A 152 -14.92 5.31 17.27
N GLU A 153 -13.81 4.70 17.65
CA GLU A 153 -13.45 4.52 19.06
C GLU A 153 -13.11 5.81 19.80
N ILE A 154 -12.84 6.89 19.08
CA ILE A 154 -12.57 8.22 19.68
C ILE A 154 -13.75 9.16 19.62
N THR A 155 -14.85 8.78 18.98
CA THR A 155 -16.08 9.58 18.91
C THR A 155 -16.67 9.77 20.31
N THR A 156 -16.77 11.02 20.75
CA THR A 156 -17.25 11.38 22.08
C THR A 156 -18.71 11.84 22.06
N LEU A 157 -19.33 11.93 23.25
CA LEU A 157 -20.65 12.54 23.38
C LEU A 157 -20.67 14.01 22.93
N LYS A 158 -19.55 14.71 23.11
CA LYS A 158 -19.39 16.08 22.61
C LYS A 158 -19.49 16.13 21.08
N ASP A 159 -18.84 15.20 20.39
CA ASP A 159 -18.90 15.11 18.92
C ASP A 159 -20.30 14.81 18.44
N ILE A 160 -20.99 13.86 19.10
CA ILE A 160 -22.38 13.54 18.76
C ILE A 160 -23.28 14.76 18.93
N ASN A 161 -23.14 15.48 20.03
CA ASN A 161 -23.92 16.70 20.28
C ASN A 161 -23.62 17.79 19.27
N GLU A 162 -22.35 17.95 18.86
CA GLU A 162 -21.99 18.93 17.85
C GLU A 162 -22.53 18.54 16.47
N ILE A 163 -22.49 17.26 16.09
CA ILE A 163 -23.11 16.77 14.85
C ILE A 163 -24.62 17.02 14.86
N VAL A 164 -25.32 16.68 15.94
CA VAL A 164 -26.77 16.96 16.09
C VAL A 164 -27.05 18.45 15.96
N ASN A 165 -26.20 19.29 16.53
CA ASN A 165 -26.31 20.75 16.48
C ASN A 165 -26.10 21.28 15.05
N ILE A 166 -25.13 20.73 14.31
CA ILE A 166 -24.92 21.04 12.87
C ILE A 166 -26.20 20.79 12.07
N PHE A 167 -26.83 19.64 12.24
CA PHE A 167 -28.09 19.31 11.56
C PHE A 167 -29.23 20.22 11.99
N ALA A 168 -29.32 20.55 13.27
CA ALA A 168 -30.34 21.46 13.79
C ALA A 168 -30.20 22.85 13.18
N GLN A 169 -29.01 23.43 13.23
CA GLN A 169 -28.77 24.80 12.70
C GLN A 169 -28.94 24.85 11.18
N ALA A 170 -28.42 23.87 10.45
CA ALA A 170 -28.60 23.79 9.01
C ALA A 170 -30.09 23.67 8.62
N GLY A 171 -30.89 22.95 9.42
CA GLY A 171 -32.35 22.81 9.24
C GLY A 171 -33.20 23.94 9.83
N GLY A 172 -32.59 24.98 10.41
CA GLY A 172 -33.31 26.10 11.05
C GLY A 172 -34.05 25.67 12.33
N LYS A 173 -33.61 24.63 13.00
CA LYS A 173 -34.17 24.11 14.26
C LYS A 173 -33.34 24.53 15.46
N LYS A 174 -33.93 24.53 16.63
CA LYS A 174 -33.18 24.74 17.89
C LYS A 174 -32.26 23.54 18.18
N SER A 175 -31.09 23.83 18.71
CA SER A 175 -30.18 22.82 19.19
C SER A 175 -30.79 21.99 20.32
N ARG A 176 -30.46 20.70 20.37
CA ARG A 176 -30.87 19.79 21.44
C ARG A 176 -29.64 19.01 21.87
N GLN A 177 -29.44 18.90 23.16
CA GLN A 177 -28.44 17.99 23.73
C GLN A 177 -29.03 16.58 23.87
N VAL A 178 -28.21 15.60 23.64
CA VAL A 178 -28.52 14.18 23.79
C VAL A 178 -27.55 13.55 24.79
N GLU A 179 -28.01 12.50 25.45
CA GLU A 179 -27.20 11.65 26.33
C GLU A 179 -26.93 10.33 25.60
N LEU A 180 -25.82 9.65 25.96
CA LEU A 180 -25.53 8.32 25.44
C LEU A 180 -26.59 7.32 25.90
N PHE A 181 -27.01 6.47 24.99
CA PHE A 181 -27.86 5.35 25.36
C PHE A 181 -27.09 4.31 26.18
N THR A 182 -27.78 3.73 27.13
CA THR A 182 -27.28 2.57 27.88
C THR A 182 -27.30 1.30 27.01
N GLU A 183 -28.26 1.24 26.09
CA GLU A 183 -28.40 0.10 25.17
C GLU A 183 -28.42 0.61 23.72
N PRO A 184 -27.46 0.14 22.89
CA PRO A 184 -27.43 0.47 21.47
C PRO A 184 -28.58 -0.22 20.72
N ASP A 185 -28.83 0.21 19.48
CA ASP A 185 -29.74 -0.46 18.56
C ASP A 185 -29.35 -1.95 18.42
N PRO A 186 -30.30 -2.89 18.48
CA PRO A 186 -29.99 -4.30 18.42
C PRO A 186 -29.42 -4.67 17.04
N LEU A 187 -28.33 -5.41 17.04
CA LEU A 187 -27.82 -6.07 15.83
C LEU A 187 -28.57 -7.40 15.63
N ASP A 188 -28.83 -7.74 14.37
CA ASP A 188 -29.41 -9.03 14.02
C ASP A 188 -28.51 -10.17 14.54
N ASP A 189 -29.11 -11.12 15.27
CA ASP A 189 -28.43 -12.27 15.88
C ASP A 189 -27.56 -13.07 14.92
N LYS A 190 -27.87 -13.06 13.64
CA LYS A 190 -27.06 -13.75 12.61
C LYS A 190 -25.68 -13.12 12.43
N PHE A 191 -25.49 -11.83 12.78
CA PHE A 191 -24.22 -11.14 12.72
C PHE A 191 -23.43 -11.21 14.02
N LEU A 192 -24.06 -11.63 15.12
CA LEU A 192 -23.41 -11.71 16.42
C LEU A 192 -22.47 -12.91 16.48
N ARG A 193 -21.25 -12.65 16.93
CA ARG A 193 -20.28 -13.71 17.17
C ARG A 193 -20.66 -14.55 18.39
N LYS A 194 -20.80 -15.85 18.18
CA LYS A 194 -21.16 -16.84 19.25
C LYS A 194 -19.92 -17.62 19.74
N SER A 195 -18.80 -17.56 19.04
CA SER A 195 -17.57 -18.28 19.41
C SER A 195 -16.60 -17.38 20.19
N GLY A 196 -15.80 -18.00 21.04
CA GLY A 196 -14.63 -17.35 21.65
C GLY A 196 -13.61 -16.89 20.59
N PHE A 197 -12.73 -15.96 20.97
CA PHE A 197 -11.65 -15.48 20.13
C PHE A 197 -10.50 -14.93 20.99
N LEU A 198 -9.29 -14.90 20.45
CA LEU A 198 -8.07 -14.46 21.13
C LEU A 198 -7.87 -15.17 22.47
N GLU A 199 -8.08 -16.49 22.52
CA GLU A 199 -8.09 -17.29 23.74
C GLU A 199 -6.68 -17.60 24.27
N LYS A 200 -5.63 -17.38 23.45
CA LYS A 200 -4.25 -17.63 23.85
C LYS A 200 -3.82 -16.72 25.01
N PRO A 201 -2.99 -17.22 25.95
CA PRO A 201 -2.59 -16.45 27.13
C PRO A 201 -1.98 -15.07 26.82
N ALA A 202 -1.30 -14.94 25.69
CA ALA A 202 -0.70 -13.68 25.27
C ALA A 202 -1.73 -12.55 25.11
N PHE A 203 -2.95 -12.84 24.69
CA PHE A 203 -4.03 -11.84 24.54
C PHE A 203 -4.78 -11.51 25.85
N LYS A 204 -4.41 -12.18 26.93
CA LYS A 204 -4.96 -11.95 28.28
C LYS A 204 -3.94 -11.31 29.22
N ARG A 205 -2.80 -10.87 28.68
CA ARG A 205 -1.67 -10.30 29.40
C ARG A 205 -1.20 -9.06 28.63
N TYR A 206 -0.44 -8.22 29.19
CA TYR A 206 0.16 -7.04 28.55
C TYR A 206 -0.84 -5.92 28.22
N HIS A 207 -1.78 -5.65 29.14
CA HIS A 207 -2.81 -4.62 28.96
C HIS A 207 -2.42 -3.26 29.54
N SER A 208 -1.19 -3.08 30.01
CA SER A 208 -0.63 -1.79 30.42
C SER A 208 0.52 -1.39 29.52
N GLU A 209 0.78 -0.07 29.43
CA GLU A 209 1.88 0.48 28.66
C GLU A 209 3.22 -0.18 29.02
N THR A 210 3.54 -0.24 30.32
CA THR A 210 4.79 -0.84 30.81
C THR A 210 4.93 -2.31 30.45
N GLU A 211 3.87 -3.09 30.58
CA GLU A 211 3.89 -4.51 30.20
C GLU A 211 4.04 -4.70 28.70
N MET A 212 3.36 -3.88 27.88
CA MET A 212 3.47 -3.92 26.44
C MET A 212 4.89 -3.55 25.97
N MET A 213 5.49 -2.50 26.54
CA MET A 213 6.88 -2.12 26.23
C MET A 213 7.87 -3.25 26.55
N ARG A 214 7.71 -3.90 27.71
CA ARG A 214 8.55 -5.05 28.09
C ARG A 214 8.33 -6.24 27.18
N TYR A 215 7.10 -6.48 26.75
CA TYR A 215 6.77 -7.54 25.81
C TYR A 215 7.38 -7.31 24.43
N ILE A 216 7.27 -6.10 23.90
CA ILE A 216 7.91 -5.71 22.62
C ILE A 216 9.42 -5.94 22.70
N LYS A 217 10.06 -5.52 23.82
CA LYS A 217 11.50 -5.71 24.02
C LYS A 217 11.89 -7.20 24.15
N MET A 218 11.02 -7.99 24.75
CA MET A 218 11.23 -9.46 24.83
C MET A 218 11.18 -10.10 23.43
N LEU A 219 10.28 -9.65 22.56
CA LEU A 219 10.19 -10.13 21.18
C LEU A 219 11.41 -9.67 20.35
N GLU A 220 11.80 -8.41 20.48
CA GLU A 220 12.99 -7.86 19.80
C GLU A 220 14.26 -8.67 20.11
N ARG A 221 14.44 -9.09 21.35
CA ARG A 221 15.61 -9.90 21.78
C ARG A 221 15.66 -11.31 21.19
N LYS A 222 14.60 -11.78 20.54
CA LYS A 222 14.58 -13.10 19.88
C LYS A 222 15.12 -13.03 18.47
N ASP A 223 15.45 -11.85 17.97
CA ASP A 223 15.94 -11.65 16.62
C ASP A 223 17.20 -10.79 16.61
N PHE A 224 17.86 -10.73 15.46
CA PHE A 224 19.02 -9.87 15.27
C PHE A 224 18.61 -8.41 15.11
N SER A 225 19.43 -7.51 15.67
CA SER A 225 19.25 -6.08 15.56
C SER A 225 20.55 -5.40 15.17
N LEU A 226 20.48 -4.41 14.31
CA LEU A 226 21.63 -3.57 13.93
C LEU A 226 22.20 -2.74 15.09
N THR A 227 21.54 -2.72 16.24
CA THR A 227 22.05 -2.08 17.46
C THR A 227 23.15 -2.91 18.15
N HIS A 228 23.26 -4.20 17.84
CA HIS A 228 24.24 -5.08 18.48
C HIS A 228 24.85 -6.14 17.54
N CYS A 229 24.51 -6.13 16.27
CA CYS A 229 25.14 -7.03 15.29
C CYS A 229 25.19 -6.41 13.89
N MET A 230 26.12 -6.86 13.08
CA MET A 230 26.21 -6.55 11.66
C MET A 230 25.47 -7.63 10.88
N ILE A 231 24.37 -7.25 10.24
CA ILE A 231 23.61 -8.15 9.38
C ILE A 231 24.19 -8.04 7.96
N PRO A 232 24.78 -9.11 7.40
CA PRO A 232 25.39 -9.08 6.08
C PRO A 232 24.32 -9.16 4.99
N LEU A 233 23.32 -8.31 5.07
CA LEU A 233 22.23 -8.29 4.11
C LEU A 233 22.38 -7.09 3.20
N GLY A 234 22.35 -7.29 1.88
CA GLY A 234 22.53 -6.26 0.87
C GLY A 234 21.49 -5.15 1.00
N SER A 235 20.70 -4.95 0.03
CA SER A 235 19.84 -3.80 -0.20
C SER A 235 18.91 -3.33 0.93
N CYS A 236 18.73 -4.06 1.99
CA CYS A 236 17.72 -3.77 3.01
C CYS A 236 18.30 -3.30 4.34
N THR A 237 19.50 -2.79 4.33
CA THR A 237 20.26 -2.49 5.54
C THR A 237 19.89 -1.20 6.24
N MET A 238 19.11 -0.33 5.62
CA MET A 238 18.65 0.94 6.21
C MET A 238 17.55 0.71 7.26
N LYS A 239 17.88 -0.07 8.30
CA LYS A 239 16.93 -0.42 9.38
C LYS A 239 16.92 0.57 10.51
N LEU A 240 17.97 1.35 10.66
CA LEU A 240 18.08 2.37 11.69
C LEU A 240 17.65 3.72 11.12
N ASN A 241 16.51 4.20 11.58
CA ASN A 241 16.02 5.54 11.26
C ASN A 241 16.30 6.50 12.42
N PRO A 242 16.61 7.77 12.14
CA PRO A 242 16.72 8.75 13.22
C PRO A 242 15.39 8.93 13.92
N ALA A 243 15.39 9.01 15.26
CA ALA A 243 14.18 9.18 16.04
C ALA A 243 13.39 10.44 15.63
N THR A 244 14.08 11.49 15.21
CA THR A 244 13.47 12.73 14.73
C THR A 244 12.57 12.55 13.52
N SER A 245 12.86 11.60 12.62
CA SER A 245 12.01 11.31 11.47
C SER A 245 10.66 10.69 11.86
N MET A 246 10.56 10.17 13.10
CA MET A 246 9.34 9.59 13.64
C MET A 246 8.44 10.61 14.34
N PHE A 247 8.97 11.74 14.79
CA PHE A 247 8.21 12.72 15.58
C PHE A 247 7.05 13.32 14.79
N ALA A 248 7.28 13.71 13.56
CA ALA A 248 6.24 14.32 12.74
C ALA A 248 5.01 13.41 12.54
N MET A 249 5.19 12.08 12.53
CA MET A 249 4.08 11.13 12.39
C MET A 249 3.18 11.09 13.62
N THR A 250 3.65 11.58 14.78
CA THR A 250 2.88 11.62 16.03
C THR A 250 2.12 12.93 16.21
N TRP A 251 2.41 13.94 15.40
CA TRP A 251 1.72 15.22 15.50
C TRP A 251 0.28 15.09 14.99
N PRO A 252 -0.71 15.59 15.73
CA PRO A 252 -2.11 15.49 15.33
C PRO A 252 -2.39 16.05 13.94
N GLU A 253 -1.68 17.10 13.54
CA GLU A 253 -1.80 17.75 12.24
C GLU A 253 -1.42 16.82 11.08
N PHE A 254 -0.62 15.80 11.33
CA PHE A 254 -0.29 14.75 10.36
C PHE A 254 -1.06 13.45 10.64
N ALA A 255 -1.18 13.04 11.90
CA ALA A 255 -1.73 11.74 12.25
C ALA A 255 -3.27 11.69 12.17
N ASN A 256 -3.96 12.82 12.43
CA ASN A 256 -5.41 12.89 12.55
C ASN A 256 -6.10 13.48 11.31
N ILE A 257 -5.55 13.24 10.12
CA ILE A 257 -6.16 13.66 8.86
C ILE A 257 -6.70 12.45 8.11
N HIS A 258 -7.97 12.54 7.71
CA HIS A 258 -8.58 11.52 6.88
C HIS A 258 -7.96 11.53 5.46
N PRO A 259 -7.64 10.37 4.85
CA PRO A 259 -7.02 10.31 3.52
C PRO A 259 -7.83 11.00 2.41
N PHE A 260 -9.15 11.09 2.57
CA PHE A 260 -10.06 11.74 1.62
C PHE A 260 -10.61 13.08 2.13
N ALA A 261 -9.91 13.73 3.05
CA ALA A 261 -10.24 15.11 3.43
C ALA A 261 -10.23 16.03 2.20
N PRO A 262 -11.09 17.06 2.13
CA PRO A 262 -11.11 17.99 1.02
C PRO A 262 -9.75 18.63 0.76
N ARG A 263 -9.37 18.76 -0.51
CA ARG A 263 -8.01 19.20 -0.91
C ARG A 263 -7.59 20.52 -0.24
N TYR A 264 -8.51 21.49 -0.16
CA TYR A 264 -8.26 22.80 0.47
C TYR A 264 -8.02 22.73 1.99
N GLN A 265 -8.29 21.59 2.63
CA GLN A 265 -8.02 21.38 4.06
C GLN A 265 -6.66 20.68 4.28
N VAL A 266 -6.02 20.16 3.23
CA VAL A 266 -4.81 19.36 3.29
C VAL A 266 -3.70 19.85 2.35
N GLU A 267 -3.68 21.13 2.07
CA GLU A 267 -2.69 21.76 1.17
C GLU A 267 -1.25 21.48 1.60
N GLY A 268 -0.98 21.42 2.90
CA GLY A 268 0.32 21.07 3.44
C GLY A 268 0.83 19.69 3.01
N TYR A 269 -0.05 18.69 2.91
CA TYR A 269 0.30 17.37 2.39
C TYR A 269 0.62 17.41 0.90
N PHE A 270 -0.16 18.16 0.11
CA PHE A 270 0.12 18.30 -1.32
C PHE A 270 1.45 19.01 -1.56
N ARG A 271 1.73 20.06 -0.80
CA ARG A 271 3.00 20.77 -0.85
C ARG A 271 4.19 19.87 -0.49
N LEU A 272 4.06 19.07 0.58
CA LEU A 272 5.10 18.10 0.98
C LEU A 272 5.37 17.09 -0.14
N MET A 273 4.31 16.54 -0.77
CA MET A 273 4.47 15.60 -1.88
C MET A 273 5.09 16.27 -3.13
N GLU A 274 4.73 17.51 -3.41
CA GLU A 274 5.27 18.28 -4.53
C GLU A 274 6.76 18.60 -4.35
N GLU A 275 7.15 19.07 -3.16
CA GLU A 275 8.55 19.37 -2.81
C GLU A 275 9.39 18.09 -2.86
N LEU A 276 8.93 17.00 -2.26
CA LEU A 276 9.59 15.70 -2.34
C LEU A 276 9.68 15.21 -3.79
N GLY A 277 8.60 15.31 -4.54
CA GLY A 277 8.56 14.91 -5.95
C GLY A 277 9.57 15.71 -6.80
N THR A 278 9.71 16.99 -6.53
CA THR A 278 10.67 17.85 -7.22
C THR A 278 12.12 17.42 -6.89
N ALA A 279 12.42 17.19 -5.63
CA ALA A 279 13.75 16.71 -5.23
C ALA A 279 14.06 15.33 -5.84
N LEU A 280 13.11 14.40 -5.85
CA LEU A 280 13.33 13.08 -6.43
C LEU A 280 13.50 13.13 -7.96
N LYS A 281 12.79 14.00 -8.66
CA LYS A 281 12.98 14.23 -10.11
C LYS A 281 14.37 14.75 -10.40
N GLU A 282 14.85 15.69 -9.60
CA GLU A 282 16.20 16.25 -9.74
C GLU A 282 17.28 15.19 -9.50
N ILE A 283 17.17 14.42 -8.41
CA ILE A 283 18.11 13.35 -8.07
C ILE A 283 18.17 12.27 -9.17
N THR A 284 17.05 11.95 -9.79
CA THR A 284 16.97 10.85 -10.75
C THR A 284 17.08 11.27 -12.22
N GLY A 285 16.96 12.57 -12.50
CA GLY A 285 16.97 13.11 -13.86
C GLY A 285 15.68 12.88 -14.64
N PHE A 286 14.57 12.56 -13.95
CA PHE A 286 13.26 12.33 -14.56
C PHE A 286 12.33 13.55 -14.49
N GLN A 287 11.23 13.50 -15.25
CA GLN A 287 10.30 14.62 -15.40
C GLN A 287 9.01 14.47 -14.60
N ALA A 288 8.58 13.22 -14.32
CA ALA A 288 7.35 12.98 -13.60
C ALA A 288 7.50 11.88 -12.54
N VAL A 289 6.68 11.95 -11.49
CA VAL A 289 6.71 11.02 -10.35
C VAL A 289 5.30 10.61 -9.93
N SER A 290 5.15 9.36 -9.50
CA SER A 290 3.95 8.87 -8.80
C SER A 290 4.34 8.25 -7.46
N PHE A 291 3.66 8.68 -6.41
CA PHE A 291 3.81 8.16 -5.04
C PHE A 291 2.80 7.04 -4.71
N GLN A 292 2.00 6.59 -5.65
CA GLN A 292 0.99 5.55 -5.40
C GLN A 292 1.58 4.18 -5.06
N PRO A 293 2.68 3.71 -5.66
CA PRO A 293 3.23 2.42 -5.28
C PRO A 293 3.73 2.42 -3.83
N ASN A 294 3.22 1.49 -3.03
CA ASN A 294 3.48 1.37 -1.59
C ASN A 294 4.62 0.41 -1.24
N SER A 295 5.37 -0.05 -2.24
CA SER A 295 6.52 -0.93 -2.08
C SER A 295 7.38 -0.93 -3.34
N GLY A 296 8.63 -1.42 -3.24
CA GLY A 296 9.48 -1.62 -4.42
C GLY A 296 8.83 -2.54 -5.45
N ALA A 297 8.28 -3.67 -5.03
CA ALA A 297 7.59 -4.60 -5.93
C ALA A 297 6.35 -3.97 -6.59
N ALA A 298 5.59 -3.14 -5.86
CA ALA A 298 4.50 -2.37 -6.46
C ALA A 298 5.02 -1.32 -7.45
N GLY A 299 6.18 -0.71 -7.17
CA GLY A 299 6.87 0.20 -8.10
C GLY A 299 7.34 -0.52 -9.36
N GLU A 300 7.93 -1.72 -9.23
CA GLU A 300 8.30 -2.54 -10.38
C GLU A 300 7.09 -2.84 -11.27
N TYR A 301 6.02 -3.32 -10.66
CA TYR A 301 4.80 -3.65 -11.38
C TYR A 301 4.19 -2.41 -12.06
N ALA A 302 4.08 -1.29 -11.33
CA ALA A 302 3.56 -0.03 -11.87
C ALA A 302 4.39 0.48 -13.05
N GLY A 303 5.71 0.47 -12.95
CA GLY A 303 6.59 0.90 -14.02
C GLY A 303 6.47 0.05 -15.29
N LEU A 304 6.34 -1.27 -15.14
CA LEU A 304 6.12 -2.17 -16.27
C LEU A 304 4.72 -2.00 -16.89
N LEU A 305 3.70 -1.70 -16.08
CA LEU A 305 2.37 -1.34 -16.60
C LEU A 305 2.39 -0.03 -17.38
N VAL A 306 3.13 0.97 -16.93
CA VAL A 306 3.34 2.24 -17.66
C VAL A 306 3.98 1.98 -19.01
N ILE A 307 5.02 1.15 -19.09
CA ILE A 307 5.63 0.73 -20.36
C ILE A 307 4.61 0.04 -21.27
N ARG A 308 3.81 -0.84 -20.69
CA ARG A 308 2.79 -1.57 -21.46
C ARG A 308 1.71 -0.66 -22.01
N GLU A 309 1.20 0.30 -21.24
CA GLU A 309 0.21 1.28 -21.72
C GLU A 309 0.80 2.21 -22.78
N TYR A 310 2.08 2.60 -22.66
CA TYR A 310 2.78 3.32 -23.71
C TYR A 310 2.77 2.54 -25.05
N HIS A 311 3.18 1.26 -25.05
CA HIS A 311 3.14 0.44 -26.27
C HIS A 311 1.71 0.24 -26.80
N LYS A 312 0.75 0.07 -25.88
CA LYS A 312 -0.67 -0.06 -26.23
C LYS A 312 -1.22 1.20 -26.92
N SER A 313 -0.87 2.39 -26.44
CA SER A 313 -1.28 3.67 -27.05
C SER A 313 -0.78 3.84 -28.47
N ARG A 314 0.29 3.13 -28.82
CA ARG A 314 0.91 3.10 -30.16
C ARG A 314 0.41 1.95 -31.03
N ASN A 315 -0.59 1.18 -30.56
CA ASN A 315 -1.05 -0.07 -31.23
C ASN A 315 0.03 -1.18 -31.32
N GLU A 316 1.00 -1.17 -30.38
CA GLU A 316 2.14 -2.09 -30.35
C GLU A 316 1.98 -3.14 -29.21
N LEU A 317 0.77 -3.68 -28.99
CA LEU A 317 0.52 -4.71 -27.95
C LEU A 317 1.31 -6.01 -28.17
N HIS A 318 1.83 -6.24 -29.36
CA HIS A 318 2.73 -7.36 -29.68
C HIS A 318 4.09 -7.21 -28.97
N ARG A 319 4.49 -6.00 -28.58
CA ARG A 319 5.68 -5.76 -27.75
C ARG A 319 5.42 -6.22 -26.33
N ASN A 320 5.82 -7.43 -26.01
CA ASN A 320 5.57 -8.06 -24.71
C ASN A 320 6.78 -8.83 -24.16
N ILE A 321 7.93 -8.72 -24.78
CA ILE A 321 9.17 -9.34 -24.30
C ILE A 321 9.93 -8.35 -23.42
N VAL A 322 10.41 -8.84 -22.28
CA VAL A 322 11.31 -8.10 -21.36
C VAL A 322 12.62 -8.87 -21.28
N LEU A 323 13.72 -8.21 -21.63
CA LEU A 323 15.06 -8.74 -21.39
C LEU A 323 15.45 -8.47 -19.95
N ILE A 324 15.95 -9.48 -19.25
CA ILE A 324 16.34 -9.39 -17.83
C ILE A 324 17.67 -10.12 -17.62
N PRO A 325 18.70 -9.47 -17.05
CA PRO A 325 19.98 -10.12 -16.79
C PRO A 325 19.83 -11.26 -15.79
N SER A 326 20.68 -12.30 -15.92
CA SER A 326 20.72 -13.42 -14.99
C SER A 326 21.15 -13.00 -13.58
N SER A 327 21.82 -11.85 -13.43
CA SER A 327 22.18 -11.21 -12.16
C SER A 327 21.04 -10.45 -11.51
N ALA A 328 19.87 -10.32 -12.15
CA ALA A 328 18.76 -9.54 -11.63
C ALA A 328 18.16 -10.16 -10.35
N HIS A 329 17.60 -9.32 -9.50
CA HIS A 329 16.84 -9.78 -8.35
C HIS A 329 15.62 -10.61 -8.79
N GLY A 330 15.27 -11.63 -8.01
CA GLY A 330 14.18 -12.56 -8.34
C GLY A 330 12.79 -11.90 -8.47
N THR A 331 12.60 -10.68 -7.96
CA THR A 331 11.37 -9.90 -8.15
C THR A 331 11.19 -9.42 -9.59
N ASN A 332 12.26 -9.08 -10.28
CA ASN A 332 12.18 -8.49 -11.62
C ASN A 332 11.46 -9.40 -12.63
N PRO A 333 11.86 -10.69 -12.81
CA PRO A 333 11.13 -11.58 -13.70
C PRO A 333 9.70 -11.86 -13.23
N ALA A 334 9.46 -11.91 -11.93
CA ALA A 334 8.12 -12.13 -11.40
C ALA A 334 7.20 -10.93 -11.67
N SER A 335 7.67 -9.70 -11.49
CA SER A 335 6.92 -8.48 -11.80
C SER A 335 6.62 -8.37 -13.30
N ALA A 336 7.57 -8.75 -14.17
CA ALA A 336 7.36 -8.79 -15.62
C ALA A 336 6.26 -9.79 -16.01
N VAL A 337 6.27 -10.98 -15.44
CA VAL A 337 5.23 -11.99 -15.68
C VAL A 337 3.87 -11.50 -15.17
N MET A 338 3.81 -10.85 -14.02
CA MET A 338 2.57 -10.25 -13.49
C MET A 338 2.03 -9.15 -14.41
N ALA A 339 2.90 -8.32 -14.99
CA ALA A 339 2.52 -7.30 -15.97
C ALA A 339 2.08 -7.89 -17.33
N GLY A 340 2.06 -9.21 -17.49
CA GLY A 340 1.64 -9.87 -18.70
C GLY A 340 2.73 -9.98 -19.77
N MET A 341 3.99 -9.77 -19.39
CA MET A 341 5.14 -9.82 -20.29
C MET A 341 5.84 -11.19 -20.24
N LYS A 342 6.63 -11.49 -21.26
CA LYS A 342 7.46 -12.69 -21.36
C LYS A 342 8.91 -12.32 -21.05
N VAL A 343 9.54 -13.10 -20.21
CA VAL A 343 10.93 -12.88 -19.81
C VAL A 343 11.88 -13.63 -20.74
N VAL A 344 12.90 -12.94 -21.23
CA VAL A 344 14.06 -13.51 -21.90
C VAL A 344 15.29 -13.13 -21.09
N VAL A 345 16.03 -14.13 -20.63
CA VAL A 345 17.20 -13.92 -19.77
C VAL A 345 18.40 -13.55 -20.62
N VAL A 346 19.13 -12.52 -20.19
CA VAL A 346 20.43 -12.12 -20.76
C VAL A 346 21.54 -12.66 -19.85
N GLU A 347 22.54 -13.28 -20.43
CA GLU A 347 23.64 -13.90 -19.68
C GLU A 347 24.57 -12.84 -19.09
N CYS A 348 25.19 -13.20 -17.97
CA CYS A 348 26.30 -12.45 -17.39
C CYS A 348 27.59 -13.25 -17.51
N ASP A 349 28.72 -12.53 -17.55
CA ASP A 349 30.06 -13.14 -17.53
C ASP A 349 30.41 -13.67 -16.13
N GLU A 350 31.59 -14.30 -16.00
CA GLU A 350 32.09 -14.87 -14.73
C GLU A 350 32.34 -13.78 -13.65
N LYS A 351 32.49 -12.52 -14.05
CA LYS A 351 32.66 -11.37 -13.17
C LYS A 351 31.34 -10.73 -12.75
N GLY A 352 30.24 -11.22 -13.32
CA GLY A 352 28.90 -10.73 -13.04
C GLY A 352 28.47 -9.53 -13.92
N ASN A 353 29.26 -9.13 -14.93
CA ASN A 353 28.86 -8.12 -15.91
C ASN A 353 27.87 -8.71 -16.91
N ILE A 354 26.96 -7.90 -17.39
CA ILE A 354 26.01 -8.27 -18.44
C ILE A 354 26.76 -8.44 -19.77
N SER A 355 26.57 -9.56 -20.44
CA SER A 355 27.13 -9.79 -21.78
C SER A 355 26.50 -8.88 -22.81
N ILE A 356 27.27 -7.90 -23.32
CA ILE A 356 26.83 -6.98 -24.38
C ILE A 356 26.45 -7.73 -25.65
N ASP A 357 27.24 -8.75 -26.01
CA ASP A 357 27.01 -9.53 -27.22
C ASP A 357 25.70 -10.31 -27.14
N ASP A 358 25.42 -10.94 -25.99
CA ASP A 358 24.17 -11.65 -25.76
C ASP A 358 22.97 -10.70 -25.68
N LEU A 359 23.14 -9.53 -25.02
CA LEU A 359 22.12 -8.49 -24.98
C LEU A 359 21.75 -8.01 -26.39
N ARG A 360 22.76 -7.66 -27.20
CA ARG A 360 22.59 -7.21 -28.58
C ARG A 360 21.87 -8.26 -29.41
N LYS A 361 22.36 -9.49 -29.36
CA LYS A 361 21.76 -10.63 -30.07
C LYS A 361 20.29 -10.79 -29.70
N LYS A 362 19.97 -10.86 -28.40
CA LYS A 362 18.59 -11.04 -27.92
C LYS A 362 17.70 -9.85 -28.21
N ALA A 363 18.23 -8.64 -28.18
CA ALA A 363 17.49 -7.44 -28.55
C ALA A 363 17.11 -7.44 -30.05
N GLU A 364 18.05 -7.81 -30.94
CA GLU A 364 17.79 -7.91 -32.37
C GLU A 364 16.85 -9.08 -32.71
N GLU A 365 17.03 -10.26 -32.13
CA GLU A 365 16.15 -11.42 -32.32
C GLU A 365 14.70 -11.13 -31.92
N ASN A 366 14.48 -10.22 -30.96
CA ASN A 366 13.16 -9.86 -30.43
C ASN A 366 12.74 -8.44 -30.83
N LYS A 367 13.39 -7.78 -31.77
CA LYS A 367 13.24 -6.37 -32.10
C LYS A 367 11.78 -5.93 -32.27
N ASP A 368 10.97 -6.73 -32.92
CA ASP A 368 9.57 -6.41 -33.19
C ASP A 368 8.68 -6.60 -31.93
N THR A 369 9.10 -7.44 -31.01
CA THR A 369 8.33 -7.81 -29.80
C THR A 369 8.93 -7.30 -28.51
N LEU A 370 10.08 -6.63 -28.58
CA LEU A 370 10.79 -6.11 -27.41
C LEU A 370 10.01 -4.95 -26.79
N ALA A 371 9.53 -5.15 -25.56
CA ALA A 371 8.86 -4.11 -24.78
C ALA A 371 9.86 -3.33 -23.91
N ALA A 372 10.72 -4.05 -23.19
CA ALA A 372 11.63 -3.43 -22.23
C ALA A 372 12.88 -4.27 -21.96
N PHE A 373 13.88 -3.60 -21.44
CA PHE A 373 15.01 -4.17 -20.70
C PHE A 373 14.93 -3.73 -19.25
N MET A 374 14.99 -4.68 -18.32
CA MET A 374 14.89 -4.42 -16.90
C MET A 374 16.24 -4.66 -16.22
N ILE A 375 16.88 -3.59 -15.81
CA ILE A 375 18.23 -3.61 -15.21
C ILE A 375 18.21 -3.09 -13.76
N THR A 376 18.98 -3.71 -12.90
CA THR A 376 19.34 -3.19 -11.58
C THR A 376 20.74 -2.56 -11.65
N TYR A 377 20.89 -1.30 -11.22
CA TYR A 377 22.18 -0.61 -11.30
C TYR A 377 22.52 0.13 -9.99
N PRO A 378 23.69 -0.14 -9.35
CA PRO A 378 24.55 -1.30 -9.61
C PRO A 378 23.81 -2.63 -9.51
N SER A 379 24.37 -3.69 -10.11
CA SER A 379 23.70 -4.99 -10.16
C SER A 379 23.52 -5.61 -8.76
N THR A 380 22.71 -6.66 -8.66
CA THR A 380 22.52 -7.40 -7.40
C THR A 380 23.85 -8.01 -6.88
N HIS A 381 24.80 -8.24 -7.75
CA HIS A 381 26.17 -8.69 -7.39
C HIS A 381 27.10 -7.53 -7.01
N GLY A 382 26.62 -6.28 -6.99
CA GLY A 382 27.40 -5.09 -6.66
C GLY A 382 28.29 -4.58 -7.82
N VAL A 383 28.05 -5.02 -9.03
CA VAL A 383 28.82 -4.64 -10.21
C VAL A 383 28.28 -3.33 -10.78
N PHE A 384 29.16 -2.37 -10.99
CA PHE A 384 28.91 -1.18 -11.81
C PHE A 384 29.20 -1.53 -13.28
N GLU A 385 28.17 -1.61 -14.09
CA GLU A 385 28.28 -1.90 -15.52
C GLU A 385 28.86 -0.67 -16.25
N GLU A 386 30.11 -0.77 -16.68
CA GLU A 386 30.78 0.31 -17.41
C GLU A 386 30.08 0.62 -18.73
N SER A 387 29.50 -0.39 -19.36
CA SER A 387 28.80 -0.29 -20.64
C SER A 387 27.30 0.00 -20.51
N VAL A 388 26.82 0.44 -19.34
CA VAL A 388 25.37 0.63 -19.11
C VAL A 388 24.71 1.57 -20.11
N VAL A 389 25.40 2.65 -20.53
CA VAL A 389 24.90 3.59 -21.56
C VAL A 389 24.81 2.94 -22.92
N GLU A 390 25.76 2.08 -23.31
CA GLU A 390 25.68 1.29 -24.54
C GLU A 390 24.49 0.32 -24.49
N MET A 391 24.28 -0.35 -23.37
CA MET A 391 23.14 -1.26 -23.19
C MET A 391 21.81 -0.56 -23.40
N THR A 392 21.62 0.62 -22.79
CA THR A 392 20.38 1.40 -22.99
C THR A 392 20.20 1.82 -24.44
N GLY A 393 21.29 2.20 -25.12
CA GLY A 393 21.28 2.55 -26.55
C GLY A 393 20.88 1.37 -27.45
N ILE A 394 21.37 0.16 -27.17
CA ILE A 394 20.98 -1.07 -27.89
C ILE A 394 19.46 -1.29 -27.79
N ILE A 395 18.90 -1.18 -26.59
CA ILE A 395 17.48 -1.41 -26.35
C ILE A 395 16.62 -0.37 -27.08
N HIS A 396 16.98 0.91 -27.00
CA HIS A 396 16.27 1.98 -27.67
C HIS A 396 16.32 1.84 -29.19
N SER A 397 17.44 1.40 -29.76
CA SER A 397 17.57 1.16 -31.21
C SER A 397 16.66 0.04 -31.73
N CYS A 398 16.29 -0.90 -30.83
CA CYS A 398 15.32 -1.98 -31.11
C CYS A 398 13.88 -1.60 -30.74
N GLY A 399 13.59 -0.34 -30.34
CA GLY A 399 12.25 0.14 -30.01
C GLY A 399 11.74 -0.26 -28.63
N GLY A 400 12.58 -0.89 -27.78
CA GLY A 400 12.28 -1.18 -26.39
C GLY A 400 12.51 0.03 -25.48
N LEU A 401 12.01 -0.05 -24.25
CA LEU A 401 12.22 0.93 -23.19
C LEU A 401 13.10 0.35 -22.08
N VAL A 402 13.76 1.21 -21.32
CA VAL A 402 14.65 0.80 -20.22
C VAL A 402 13.99 1.07 -18.88
N TYR A 403 13.74 -0.02 -18.15
CA TYR A 403 13.32 0.01 -16.75
C TYR A 403 14.56 -0.17 -15.85
N MET A 404 14.82 0.80 -14.97
CA MET A 404 15.90 0.69 -13.99
C MET A 404 15.33 0.43 -12.59
N ASP A 405 15.74 -0.67 -11.99
CA ASP A 405 15.49 -0.96 -10.59
C ASP A 405 16.37 -0.04 -9.71
N GLY A 406 15.75 0.92 -9.05
CA GLY A 406 16.40 1.93 -8.21
C GLY A 406 16.59 1.51 -6.75
N ALA A 407 16.52 0.22 -6.45
CA ALA A 407 16.75 -0.30 -5.10
C ALA A 407 18.12 0.09 -4.54
N ASN A 408 19.13 0.21 -5.42
CA ASN A 408 20.51 0.56 -5.08
C ASN A 408 20.85 2.04 -5.34
N MET A 409 19.86 2.92 -5.27
CA MET A 409 20.02 4.36 -5.56
C MET A 409 21.09 5.05 -4.71
N ASN A 410 21.37 4.54 -3.50
CA ASN A 410 22.45 5.02 -2.63
C ASN A 410 23.84 5.01 -3.29
N ALA A 411 24.05 4.16 -4.29
CA ALA A 411 25.30 4.11 -5.04
C ALA A 411 25.36 5.11 -6.22
N GLN A 412 24.25 5.75 -6.55
CA GLN A 412 24.14 6.66 -7.68
C GLN A 412 24.04 8.14 -7.25
N VAL A 413 23.36 8.42 -6.13
CA VAL A 413 23.08 9.78 -5.67
C VAL A 413 24.36 10.61 -5.58
N GLY A 414 24.38 11.75 -6.28
CA GLY A 414 25.52 12.67 -6.34
C GLY A 414 26.63 12.26 -7.33
N LEU A 415 26.57 11.08 -7.94
CA LEU A 415 27.56 10.59 -8.90
C LEU A 415 26.96 10.46 -10.31
N THR A 416 25.77 9.90 -10.42
CA THR A 416 25.05 9.72 -11.66
C THR A 416 23.54 9.69 -11.39
N SER A 417 22.72 9.48 -12.42
CA SER A 417 21.27 9.33 -12.25
C SER A 417 20.69 8.37 -13.30
N PRO A 418 19.57 7.71 -13.00
CA PRO A 418 18.90 6.83 -13.95
C PRO A 418 18.56 7.50 -15.29
N GLY A 419 18.05 8.74 -15.26
CA GLY A 419 17.74 9.50 -16.47
C GLY A 419 18.98 9.83 -17.30
N PHE A 420 20.12 10.16 -16.67
CA PHE A 420 21.37 10.39 -17.37
C PHE A 420 21.91 9.12 -18.02
N ILE A 421 21.78 7.98 -17.38
CA ILE A 421 22.20 6.68 -17.91
C ILE A 421 21.35 6.25 -19.10
N GLY A 422 20.13 6.80 -19.25
CA GLY A 422 19.23 6.49 -20.35
C GLY A 422 18.04 5.59 -19.96
N ALA A 423 17.72 5.47 -18.69
CA ALA A 423 16.50 4.80 -18.25
C ALA A 423 15.26 5.63 -18.62
N ASP A 424 14.16 4.96 -18.95
CA ASP A 424 12.86 5.59 -19.24
C ASP A 424 11.95 5.62 -18.03
N VAL A 425 12.06 4.63 -17.13
CA VAL A 425 11.36 4.53 -15.87
C VAL A 425 12.25 3.91 -14.79
N CYS A 426 12.09 4.39 -13.57
CA CYS A 426 12.78 3.86 -12.40
C CYS A 426 11.83 3.83 -11.21
N HIS A 427 11.85 2.79 -10.39
CA HIS A 427 11.30 2.88 -9.05
C HIS A 427 12.38 3.16 -8.02
N LEU A 428 12.01 3.82 -6.93
CA LEU A 428 12.88 4.03 -5.78
C LEU A 428 12.34 3.26 -4.58
N ASN A 429 13.25 2.87 -3.71
CA ASN A 429 12.91 2.35 -2.39
C ASN A 429 13.26 3.40 -1.33
N LEU A 430 12.29 4.23 -0.93
CA LEU A 430 12.55 5.32 0.03
C LEU A 430 13.04 4.79 1.38
N HIS A 431 12.68 3.55 1.72
CA HIS A 431 13.12 2.86 2.93
C HIS A 431 14.54 2.29 2.86
N LYS A 432 15.25 2.46 1.75
CA LYS A 432 16.65 2.04 1.58
C LYS A 432 17.60 3.24 1.58
N THR A 433 17.67 3.96 0.47
CA THR A 433 18.56 5.11 0.30
C THR A 433 18.12 6.31 1.14
N PHE A 434 16.81 6.49 1.28
CA PHE A 434 16.21 7.56 2.07
C PHE A 434 15.73 7.02 3.43
N SER A 435 15.26 7.89 4.32
CA SER A 435 14.82 7.50 5.64
C SER A 435 13.30 7.61 5.74
N ILE A 436 12.63 6.47 5.85
CA ILE A 436 11.21 6.41 6.20
C ILE A 436 10.96 5.33 7.23
N PRO A 437 9.97 5.49 8.11
CA PRO A 437 9.54 4.43 8.99
C PRO A 437 8.85 3.31 8.20
N HIS A 438 9.28 2.07 8.43
CA HIS A 438 8.72 0.89 7.77
C HIS A 438 8.61 -0.34 8.69
N GLY A 439 8.57 -0.12 10.01
CA GLY A 439 8.42 -1.16 11.01
C GLY A 439 9.62 -2.09 11.16
N GLY A 440 10.81 -1.61 10.77
CA GLY A 440 12.05 -2.40 10.89
C GLY A 440 12.20 -3.52 9.88
N GLY A 441 11.33 -3.67 8.88
CA GLY A 441 11.45 -4.76 7.93
C GLY A 441 10.29 -4.95 6.96
N GLY A 442 9.55 -4.01 6.64
CA GLY A 442 8.57 -4.06 5.55
C GLY A 442 8.93 -3.13 4.41
N PRO A 443 8.28 -3.21 3.28
CA PRO A 443 8.33 -2.15 2.28
C PRO A 443 7.70 -0.89 2.85
N GLY A 444 8.32 0.25 2.55
CA GLY A 444 7.77 1.55 2.89
C GLY A 444 7.04 2.14 1.70
N MET A 445 7.76 2.88 0.85
CA MET A 445 7.27 3.42 -0.40
C MET A 445 8.19 3.04 -1.56
N GLY A 446 7.57 2.86 -2.72
CA GLY A 446 8.27 2.58 -3.98
C GLY A 446 7.82 3.52 -5.10
N PRO A 447 8.02 4.86 -4.99
CA PRO A 447 7.60 5.77 -6.03
C PRO A 447 8.25 5.43 -7.36
N ILE A 448 7.51 5.60 -8.43
CA ILE A 448 8.04 5.49 -9.78
C ILE A 448 8.26 6.87 -10.37
N LEU A 449 9.37 7.00 -11.09
CA LEU A 449 9.73 8.19 -11.82
C LEU A 449 9.93 7.84 -13.29
N VAL A 450 9.52 8.73 -14.16
CA VAL A 450 9.50 8.49 -15.59
C VAL A 450 9.96 9.70 -16.38
N ASN A 451 10.45 9.46 -17.59
CA ASN A 451 10.74 10.51 -18.56
C ASN A 451 9.44 11.12 -19.12
N SER A 452 9.57 12.19 -19.91
CA SER A 452 8.42 12.91 -20.47
C SER A 452 7.53 12.04 -21.36
N LYS A 453 8.09 11.03 -22.07
CA LYS A 453 7.31 10.13 -22.94
C LYS A 453 6.31 9.28 -22.16
N LEU A 454 6.63 8.95 -20.92
CA LEU A 454 5.85 8.04 -20.08
C LEU A 454 4.96 8.77 -19.07
N ALA A 455 5.09 10.09 -18.93
CA ALA A 455 4.39 10.87 -17.92
C ALA A 455 2.85 10.76 -18.02
N ALA A 456 2.31 10.68 -19.25
CA ALA A 456 0.88 10.54 -19.49
C ALA A 456 0.29 9.23 -18.96
N PHE A 457 1.12 8.20 -18.75
CA PHE A 457 0.69 6.84 -18.36
C PHE A 457 0.87 6.57 -16.86
N LEU A 458 1.29 7.56 -16.07
CA LEU A 458 1.44 7.39 -14.60
C LEU A 458 0.11 7.01 -13.94
N PRO A 459 0.14 6.22 -12.84
CA PRO A 459 -1.05 5.74 -12.17
C PRO A 459 -2.03 6.84 -11.79
N THR A 460 -3.30 6.64 -12.12
CA THR A 460 -4.43 7.52 -11.77
C THR A 460 -5.13 7.02 -10.50
N HIS A 461 -5.97 7.88 -9.92
CA HIS A 461 -6.80 7.50 -8.78
C HIS A 461 -8.27 7.88 -9.04
N PRO A 462 -9.26 7.02 -8.72
CA PRO A 462 -10.66 7.28 -9.07
C PRO A 462 -11.31 8.43 -8.30
N ILE A 463 -10.77 8.79 -7.13
CA ILE A 463 -11.34 9.84 -6.26
C ILE A 463 -10.48 11.10 -6.28
N ILE A 464 -9.15 10.96 -6.32
CA ILE A 464 -8.21 12.08 -6.26
C ILE A 464 -7.60 12.26 -7.65
N LYS A 465 -7.69 13.47 -8.21
CA LYS A 465 -7.06 13.78 -9.49
C LYS A 465 -5.55 13.73 -9.32
N THR A 466 -4.93 12.66 -9.85
CA THR A 466 -3.49 12.40 -9.86
C THR A 466 -3.15 11.51 -11.05
N GLY A 467 -1.86 11.41 -11.38
CA GLY A 467 -1.38 10.61 -12.50
C GLY A 467 -1.44 11.32 -13.85
N GLY A 468 -1.24 10.57 -14.91
CA GLY A 468 -1.28 11.06 -16.28
C GLY A 468 -2.68 10.99 -16.89
N ASP A 469 -2.90 11.70 -18.00
CA ASP A 469 -4.21 11.75 -18.67
C ASP A 469 -4.64 10.38 -19.24
N ASP A 470 -3.67 9.58 -19.72
CA ASP A 470 -3.86 8.19 -20.18
C ASP A 470 -3.38 7.16 -19.13
N GLY A 471 -3.37 7.56 -17.85
CA GLY A 471 -2.74 6.82 -16.78
C GLY A 471 -3.39 5.48 -16.50
N ILE A 472 -2.58 4.53 -16.01
CA ILE A 472 -3.04 3.22 -15.58
C ILE A 472 -4.03 3.35 -14.42
N SER A 473 -5.06 2.52 -14.43
CA SER A 473 -6.05 2.50 -13.35
C SER A 473 -5.41 2.08 -12.03
N ALA A 474 -5.69 2.81 -10.96
CA ALA A 474 -5.28 2.44 -9.60
C ALA A 474 -5.74 1.02 -9.21
N CYS A 475 -6.89 0.59 -9.71
CA CYS A 475 -7.40 -0.75 -9.49
C CYS A 475 -6.45 -1.83 -10.00
N LEU A 476 -5.81 -1.63 -11.16
CA LEU A 476 -4.80 -2.56 -11.68
C LEU A 476 -3.55 -2.61 -10.81
N LEU A 477 -3.20 -1.51 -10.15
CA LEU A 477 -2.03 -1.43 -9.28
C LEU A 477 -2.22 -2.22 -7.97
N TYR A 478 -3.44 -2.27 -7.44
CA TYR A 478 -3.76 -2.94 -6.18
C TYR A 478 -4.32 -4.34 -6.34
N THR A 479 -4.85 -4.68 -7.51
CA THR A 479 -5.36 -6.00 -7.84
C THR A 479 -4.38 -6.72 -8.76
N SER A 480 -3.20 -7.05 -8.25
CA SER A 480 -2.25 -7.87 -9.02
C SER A 480 -2.88 -9.23 -9.33
N PRO A 481 -3.09 -9.59 -10.60
CA PRO A 481 -3.52 -10.94 -10.93
C PRO A 481 -2.46 -11.93 -10.44
N SER A 482 -2.91 -13.03 -9.85
CA SER A 482 -2.02 -14.14 -9.55
C SER A 482 -1.40 -14.66 -10.84
N PRO A 483 -0.12 -15.06 -10.86
CA PRO A 483 0.47 -15.72 -12.03
C PRO A 483 -0.32 -16.94 -12.54
N ARG A 484 -1.20 -17.48 -11.71
CA ARG A 484 -2.14 -18.56 -12.08
C ARG A 484 -3.40 -18.09 -12.79
N ASP A 485 -3.76 -16.80 -12.70
CA ASP A 485 -4.98 -16.27 -13.30
C ASP A 485 -4.85 -16.16 -14.84
N ARG A 486 -3.65 -16.31 -15.37
CA ARG A 486 -3.34 -16.28 -16.81
C ARG A 486 -4.09 -17.32 -17.65
N THR A 487 -4.58 -18.38 -17.06
CA THR A 487 -5.22 -19.46 -17.81
C THR A 487 -6.75 -19.44 -17.75
N ARG A 488 -7.39 -18.54 -16.99
CA ARG A 488 -8.84 -18.58 -16.78
C ARG A 488 -9.58 -17.24 -16.72
N SER A 489 -8.95 -16.09 -16.79
CA SER A 489 -9.71 -14.84 -16.77
C SER A 489 -9.82 -14.22 -18.16
N ARG A 490 -10.86 -14.61 -18.89
CA ARG A 490 -11.58 -13.62 -19.69
C ARG A 490 -12.39 -12.79 -18.65
N MET A 491 -11.89 -11.63 -18.28
CA MET A 491 -12.73 -10.65 -17.61
C MET A 491 -13.83 -10.27 -18.58
N PRO A 492 -15.10 -10.26 -18.16
CA PRO A 492 -16.15 -9.68 -18.98
C PRO A 492 -15.83 -8.19 -19.15
N SER A 493 -15.78 -7.74 -20.40
CA SER A 493 -15.83 -6.33 -20.74
C SER A 493 -17.24 -5.85 -20.41
N SER A 494 -17.47 -5.38 -19.23
CA SER A 494 -18.61 -4.53 -18.82
C SER A 494 -18.95 -4.77 -17.35
N ALA A 495 -18.49 -3.92 -16.50
CA ALA A 495 -19.26 -3.38 -15.37
C ALA A 495 -18.55 -2.13 -14.86
#